data_57368f5bbac2a73f2cebee908bbb1ac8
#
_entry.id   57368f5bbac2a73f2cebee908bbb1ac8
#
_cell.length_a   1.000
_cell.length_b   1.000
_cell.length_c   1.000
_cell.angle_alpha   90.00
_cell.angle_beta   90.00
_cell.angle_gamma   90.00
#
_symmetry.space_group_name_H-M   'P 1'
#
loop_
_entity.id
_entity.type
_entity.pdbx_description
1 polymer ?
#
loop_
_entity_poly.entity_id
_entity_poly.type
_entity_poly.pdbx_seq_one_letter_code
_entity_poly.pdbx_strand_id
1 'polypeptide(L)'
;GTRLAKRGDVVVVTVNHRLNAFGYLYLAEFGGPELADSGNVGMLDLILSLQWVRDNIAEFGGDPGRVLIFGQSGGGAKSAVLMAMPAARGLFHGVITMSGQQITASRTTTATAHAKQLLDALKLSPANVNVLKTLPMADLAKVARAPRYLGPVKDGRSVPNDPFEPHAPALSADIPMILGNTHDETRGLIGRSDPTLFALTWEQVPGALEKHVPQFIGSLDRQMIVDSYRTWYPHYSPSDVFFSATTAARSWRGQVIEANRRAAQPAGVAPTWVFQLDWPSPEDGGKWGAYHGLDVPLCFDNVARPGSRIATPVAQQVADRMSATWIAFARTWNPNNASLPPWPTYDLATRATMVFDAQTRVVNDPRGNERRLFDPVVYVQPGT
;
A
#
# COMPACT_ATOMS: atom_id res chain seq x y z
N GLY A 1 -0.88 18.99 2.31
CA GLY A 1 -2.00 18.91 3.30
C GLY A 1 -2.87 20.16 3.38
N THR A 2 -2.40 21.31 2.84
CA THR A 2 -3.08 22.63 3.01
C THR A 2 -4.55 22.62 2.57
N ARG A 3 -4.88 21.95 1.45
CA ARG A 3 -6.29 21.91 0.98
C ARG A 3 -7.16 21.05 1.89
N LEU A 4 -6.67 19.89 2.34
CA LEU A 4 -7.39 19.07 3.34
C LEU A 4 -7.60 19.84 4.64
N ALA A 5 -6.56 20.51 5.15
CA ALA A 5 -6.65 21.28 6.38
C ALA A 5 -7.73 22.38 6.28
N LYS A 6 -7.71 23.18 5.20
CA LYS A 6 -8.70 24.25 4.97
C LYS A 6 -10.13 23.72 4.75
N ARG A 7 -10.26 22.62 4.00
CA ARG A 7 -11.57 22.05 3.64
C ARG A 7 -12.22 21.31 4.81
N GLY A 8 -11.39 20.61 5.58
CA GLY A 8 -11.85 19.67 6.61
C GLY A 8 -11.76 20.22 8.02
N ASP A 9 -11.16 21.39 8.23
CA ASP A 9 -10.82 21.88 9.56
C ASP A 9 -10.10 20.76 10.35
N VAL A 10 -9.01 20.27 9.77
CA VAL A 10 -8.17 19.19 10.32
C VAL A 10 -6.71 19.62 10.32
N VAL A 11 -5.92 19.13 11.28
CA VAL A 11 -4.47 19.28 11.25
C VAL A 11 -3.89 18.17 10.38
N VAL A 12 -3.04 18.50 9.41
CA VAL A 12 -2.37 17.55 8.54
C VAL A 12 -0.88 17.55 8.84
N VAL A 13 -0.41 16.43 9.38
CA VAL A 13 1.01 16.20 9.69
C VAL A 13 1.61 15.30 8.61
N THR A 14 2.70 15.74 8.00
CA THR A 14 3.50 14.92 7.10
C THR A 14 4.84 14.63 7.74
N VAL A 15 5.27 13.38 7.68
CA VAL A 15 6.49 12.93 8.36
C VAL A 15 7.53 12.47 7.37
N ASN A 16 8.81 12.72 7.69
CA ASN A 16 9.95 12.09 7.06
C ASN A 16 10.53 11.05 8.01
N HIS A 17 10.47 9.79 7.64
CA HIS A 17 11.11 8.70 8.36
C HIS A 17 12.26 8.13 7.53
N ARG A 18 13.20 7.46 8.16
CA ARG A 18 14.31 6.83 7.46
C ARG A 18 13.78 5.72 6.53
N LEU A 19 14.33 5.66 5.33
CA LEU A 19 13.95 4.73 4.27
C LEU A 19 15.13 3.87 3.84
N ASN A 20 14.84 2.80 3.09
CA ASN A 20 15.85 1.94 2.49
C ASN A 20 16.89 1.47 3.52
N ALA A 21 18.18 1.45 3.18
CA ALA A 21 19.24 1.02 4.08
C ALA A 21 19.34 1.84 5.39
N PHE A 22 18.93 3.10 5.37
CA PHE A 22 18.94 3.96 6.56
C PHE A 22 17.87 3.62 7.58
N GLY A 23 16.79 2.97 7.15
CA GLY A 23 15.64 2.65 8.01
C GLY A 23 15.35 1.17 8.21
N TYR A 24 15.89 0.31 7.32
CA TYR A 24 15.46 -1.10 7.25
C TYR A 24 16.61 -2.10 6.98
N LEU A 25 17.86 -1.69 7.17
CA LEU A 25 19.00 -2.60 7.04
C LEU A 25 19.13 -3.46 8.29
N TYR A 26 18.76 -4.73 8.21
CA TYR A 26 18.78 -5.66 9.34
C TYR A 26 20.20 -6.13 9.64
N LEU A 27 20.75 -5.64 10.72
CA LEU A 27 22.14 -5.90 11.14
C LEU A 27 22.25 -6.65 12.49
N ALA A 28 21.13 -7.06 13.07
CA ALA A 28 21.08 -7.71 14.39
C ALA A 28 21.96 -8.95 14.48
N GLU A 29 22.18 -9.66 13.34
CA GLU A 29 23.01 -10.87 13.28
C GLU A 29 24.53 -10.57 13.23
N PHE A 30 24.93 -9.31 13.02
CA PHE A 30 26.32 -8.94 12.77
C PHE A 30 26.93 -8.05 13.86
N GLY A 31 26.11 -7.53 14.78
CA GLY A 31 26.54 -6.58 15.78
C GLY A 31 25.98 -6.86 17.15
N GLY A 32 26.27 -5.96 18.09
CA GLY A 32 25.80 -6.03 19.44
C GLY A 32 24.32 -5.63 19.61
N PRO A 33 23.84 -5.57 20.89
CA PRO A 33 22.46 -5.21 21.21
C PRO A 33 21.99 -3.89 20.61
N GLU A 34 22.92 -2.96 20.34
CA GLU A 34 22.63 -1.65 19.73
C GLU A 34 22.16 -1.75 18.29
N LEU A 35 22.34 -2.89 17.62
CA LEU A 35 21.85 -3.15 16.26
C LEU A 35 20.60 -4.01 16.21
N ALA A 36 20.07 -4.41 17.37
CA ALA A 36 18.92 -5.31 17.46
C ALA A 36 17.68 -4.81 16.72
N ASP A 37 17.42 -3.49 16.72
CA ASP A 37 16.25 -2.89 16.07
C ASP A 37 16.57 -2.34 14.67
N SER A 38 17.77 -2.55 14.13
CA SER A 38 18.26 -1.96 12.88
C SER A 38 17.35 -2.22 11.67
N GLY A 39 16.68 -3.37 11.61
CA GLY A 39 15.75 -3.71 10.53
C GLY A 39 14.42 -2.95 10.54
N ASN A 40 14.11 -2.24 11.64
CA ASN A 40 12.82 -1.56 11.82
C ASN A 40 12.95 -0.10 12.28
N VAL A 41 14.13 0.49 12.14
CA VAL A 41 14.38 1.87 12.61
C VAL A 41 13.43 2.87 11.94
N GLY A 42 13.09 2.68 10.65
CA GLY A 42 12.12 3.51 9.96
C GLY A 42 10.70 3.37 10.51
N MET A 43 10.33 2.22 11.06
CA MET A 43 9.06 2.03 11.77
C MET A 43 9.08 2.70 13.15
N LEU A 44 10.21 2.64 13.82
CA LEU A 44 10.40 3.33 15.11
C LEU A 44 10.38 4.85 14.97
N ASP A 45 10.86 5.40 13.83
CA ASP A 45 10.71 6.81 13.48
C ASP A 45 9.23 7.23 13.38
N LEU A 46 8.38 6.37 12.77
CA LEU A 46 6.94 6.62 12.68
C LEU A 46 6.28 6.56 14.07
N ILE A 47 6.68 5.62 14.92
CA ILE A 47 6.18 5.55 16.30
C ILE A 47 6.58 6.82 17.07
N LEU A 48 7.83 7.27 16.95
CA LEU A 48 8.29 8.50 17.59
C LEU A 48 7.50 9.73 17.08
N SER A 49 7.22 9.76 15.78
CA SER A 49 6.39 10.83 15.18
C SER A 49 4.97 10.82 15.75
N LEU A 50 4.37 9.65 15.95
CA LEU A 50 3.05 9.51 16.56
C LEU A 50 3.06 9.89 18.03
N GLN A 51 4.11 9.56 18.76
CA GLN A 51 4.30 10.02 20.16
C GLN A 51 4.39 11.55 20.21
N TRP A 52 5.15 12.16 19.29
CA TRP A 52 5.21 13.61 19.18
C TRP A 52 3.84 14.22 18.91
N VAL A 53 3.05 13.62 18.00
CA VAL A 53 1.66 14.06 17.74
C VAL A 53 0.83 13.98 19.02
N ARG A 54 0.86 12.85 19.73
CA ARG A 54 0.15 12.69 21.01
C ARG A 54 0.50 13.79 22.02
N ASP A 55 1.78 14.11 22.12
CA ASP A 55 2.29 15.00 23.18
C ASP A 55 2.16 16.49 22.81
N ASN A 56 2.03 16.84 21.50
CA ASN A 56 2.14 18.25 21.07
C ASN A 56 0.99 18.73 20.19
N ILE A 57 0.16 17.84 19.61
CA ILE A 57 -0.76 18.28 18.55
C ILE A 57 -1.86 19.23 19.02
N ALA A 58 -2.15 19.23 20.33
CA ALA A 58 -3.11 20.16 20.93
C ALA A 58 -2.68 21.61 20.77
N GLU A 59 -1.38 21.91 20.81
CA GLU A 59 -0.83 23.26 20.60
C GLU A 59 -1.08 23.78 19.15
N PHE A 60 -1.38 22.85 18.23
CA PHE A 60 -1.73 23.15 16.83
C PHE A 60 -3.24 23.09 16.58
N GLY A 61 -4.06 22.95 17.64
CA GLY A 61 -5.51 22.83 17.54
C GLY A 61 -6.00 21.43 17.17
N GLY A 62 -5.14 20.42 17.19
CA GLY A 62 -5.48 19.01 16.93
C GLY A 62 -5.92 18.29 18.20
N ASP A 63 -6.62 17.16 18.03
CA ASP A 63 -7.04 16.26 19.10
C ASP A 63 -6.15 15.00 19.12
N PRO A 64 -5.31 14.80 20.15
CA PRO A 64 -4.46 13.61 20.27
C PRO A 64 -5.24 12.30 20.40
N GLY A 65 -6.51 12.35 20.82
CA GLY A 65 -7.43 11.21 20.86
C GLY A 65 -8.09 10.91 19.52
N ARG A 66 -7.77 11.66 18.44
CA ARG A 66 -8.39 11.55 17.11
C ARG A 66 -7.36 11.58 16.00
N VAL A 67 -6.44 10.64 16.01
CA VAL A 67 -5.34 10.54 15.05
C VAL A 67 -5.69 9.51 13.96
N LEU A 68 -5.81 9.97 12.71
CA LEU A 68 -5.91 9.13 11.52
C LEU A 68 -4.52 8.99 10.89
N ILE A 69 -4.04 7.76 10.73
CA ILE A 69 -2.88 7.48 9.89
C ILE A 69 -3.34 7.05 8.51
N PHE A 70 -2.71 7.57 7.46
CA PHE A 70 -2.99 7.11 6.11
C PHE A 70 -1.75 7.22 5.21
N GLY A 71 -1.67 6.36 4.22
CA GLY A 71 -0.55 6.35 3.33
C GLY A 71 -0.81 5.56 2.05
N GLN A 72 -0.05 5.91 1.01
CA GLN A 72 -0.11 5.26 -0.29
C GLN A 72 1.14 4.40 -0.51
N SER A 73 0.98 3.24 -1.17
CA SER A 73 2.09 2.34 -1.50
C SER A 73 2.87 1.93 -0.24
N GLY A 74 4.18 2.19 -0.20
CA GLY A 74 4.98 1.96 1.01
C GLY A 74 4.46 2.68 2.27
N GLY A 75 3.74 3.80 2.13
CA GLY A 75 3.07 4.48 3.24
C GLY A 75 1.87 3.70 3.77
N GLY A 76 1.04 3.13 2.87
CA GLY A 76 -0.05 2.23 3.24
C GLY A 76 0.47 0.96 3.92
N ALA A 77 1.50 0.33 3.34
CA ALA A 77 2.14 -0.85 3.91
C ALA A 77 2.65 -0.60 5.34
N LYS A 78 3.29 0.55 5.58
CA LYS A 78 3.76 0.91 6.92
C LYS A 78 2.60 1.19 7.89
N SER A 79 1.51 1.78 7.41
CA SER A 79 0.29 1.94 8.22
C SER A 79 -0.29 0.59 8.63
N ALA A 80 -0.29 -0.41 7.73
CA ALA A 80 -0.69 -1.78 8.03
C ALA A 80 0.26 -2.45 9.06
N VAL A 81 1.58 -2.23 8.95
CA VAL A 81 2.56 -2.74 9.93
C VAL A 81 2.36 -2.12 11.29
N LEU A 82 2.09 -0.80 11.38
CA LEU A 82 1.83 -0.12 12.67
C LEU A 82 0.64 -0.74 13.42
N MET A 83 -0.37 -1.25 12.71
CA MET A 83 -1.50 -1.96 13.33
C MET A 83 -1.07 -3.22 14.10
N ALA A 84 0.06 -3.84 13.72
CA ALA A 84 0.61 -5.04 14.36
C ALA A 84 1.76 -4.76 15.36
N MET A 85 2.16 -3.50 15.54
CA MET A 85 3.27 -3.13 16.42
C MET A 85 2.78 -2.75 17.82
N PRO A 86 3.20 -3.46 18.90
CA PRO A 86 2.76 -3.15 20.26
C PRO A 86 3.06 -1.70 20.69
N ALA A 87 4.20 -1.15 20.29
CA ALA A 87 4.60 0.21 20.62
C ALA A 87 3.75 1.30 19.93
N ALA A 88 2.96 0.96 18.92
CA ALA A 88 2.05 1.88 18.25
C ALA A 88 0.63 1.90 18.84
N ARG A 89 0.34 0.99 19.78
CA ARG A 89 -0.99 0.88 20.40
C ARG A 89 -1.37 2.18 21.11
N GLY A 90 -2.58 2.68 20.79
CA GLY A 90 -3.11 3.91 21.40
C GLY A 90 -2.53 5.21 20.86
N LEU A 91 -1.66 5.15 19.80
CA LEU A 91 -1.10 6.34 19.17
C LEU A 91 -1.90 6.79 17.93
N PHE A 92 -2.81 5.95 17.43
CA PHE A 92 -3.72 6.28 16.33
C PHE A 92 -5.09 5.62 16.55
N HIS A 93 -6.12 6.15 15.89
CA HIS A 93 -7.53 5.83 16.16
C HIS A 93 -8.30 5.47 14.90
N GLY A 94 -7.67 5.58 13.73
CA GLY A 94 -8.20 5.17 12.44
C GLY A 94 -7.05 4.96 11.45
N VAL A 95 -7.29 4.12 10.43
CA VAL A 95 -6.27 3.77 9.43
C VAL A 95 -6.86 3.81 8.02
N ILE A 96 -6.12 4.39 7.04
CA ILE A 96 -6.41 4.20 5.61
C ILE A 96 -5.16 3.69 4.91
N THR A 97 -5.27 2.52 4.23
CA THR A 97 -4.20 1.98 3.39
C THR A 97 -4.59 2.09 1.92
N MET A 98 -3.75 2.78 1.14
CA MET A 98 -3.96 3.07 -0.27
C MET A 98 -2.90 2.32 -1.09
N SER A 99 -3.28 1.26 -1.81
CA SER A 99 -2.36 0.48 -2.67
C SER A 99 -1.07 0.02 -1.97
N GLY A 100 -1.15 -0.28 -0.68
CA GLY A 100 0.01 -0.55 0.16
C GLY A 100 -0.30 -1.52 1.29
N GLN A 101 -0.91 -2.64 0.99
CA GLN A 101 -1.19 -3.69 1.94
C GLN A 101 0.08 -4.44 2.34
N GLN A 102 0.17 -4.85 3.61
CA GLN A 102 1.31 -5.60 4.13
C GLN A 102 0.80 -6.82 4.92
N ILE A 103 0.71 -7.96 4.23
CA ILE A 103 0.24 -9.21 4.83
C ILE A 103 1.33 -9.85 5.69
N THR A 104 2.55 -9.93 5.14
CA THR A 104 3.72 -10.47 5.84
C THR A 104 4.86 -9.46 5.85
N ALA A 105 5.65 -9.42 6.93
CA ALA A 105 6.91 -8.68 6.97
C ALA A 105 8.09 -9.55 6.49
N SER A 106 9.23 -8.95 6.19
CA SER A 106 10.43 -9.69 5.81
C SER A 106 10.87 -10.63 6.93
N ARG A 107 11.24 -11.87 6.57
CA ARG A 107 11.86 -12.79 7.51
C ARG A 107 13.29 -12.34 7.84
N THR A 108 13.76 -12.59 9.06
CA THR A 108 15.13 -12.26 9.46
C THR A 108 16.17 -12.88 8.53
N THR A 109 15.96 -14.12 8.06
CA THR A 109 16.87 -14.80 7.12
C THR A 109 16.99 -14.05 5.78
N THR A 110 15.87 -13.58 5.21
CA THR A 110 15.86 -12.77 3.98
C THR A 110 16.52 -11.41 4.22
N ALA A 111 16.17 -10.75 5.32
CA ALA A 111 16.72 -9.46 5.69
C ALA A 111 18.25 -9.52 5.94
N THR A 112 18.74 -10.60 6.58
CA THR A 112 20.18 -10.87 6.75
C THR A 112 20.88 -11.09 5.40
N ALA A 113 20.24 -11.80 4.45
CA ALA A 113 20.81 -11.97 3.11
C ALA A 113 20.92 -10.64 2.36
N HIS A 114 19.90 -9.78 2.46
CA HIS A 114 19.93 -8.43 1.89
C HIS A 114 21.01 -7.55 2.54
N ALA A 115 21.20 -7.65 3.86
CA ALA A 115 22.27 -6.94 4.54
C ALA A 115 23.65 -7.38 4.07
N LYS A 116 23.87 -8.69 3.87
CA LYS A 116 25.10 -9.21 3.27
C LYS A 116 25.36 -8.63 1.88
N GLN A 117 24.34 -8.62 1.00
CA GLN A 117 24.47 -8.02 -0.34
C GLN A 117 24.91 -6.57 -0.29
N LEU A 118 24.41 -5.79 0.67
CA LEU A 118 24.79 -4.40 0.84
C LEU A 118 26.24 -4.29 1.38
N LEU A 119 26.61 -5.09 2.38
CA LEU A 119 27.96 -5.13 2.92
C LEU A 119 28.99 -5.52 1.83
N ASP A 120 28.68 -6.53 1.02
CA ASP A 120 29.49 -6.96 -0.12
C ASP A 120 29.70 -5.82 -1.13
N ALA A 121 28.62 -5.07 -1.45
CA ALA A 121 28.71 -3.91 -2.34
C ALA A 121 29.60 -2.78 -1.77
N LEU A 122 29.68 -2.68 -0.45
CA LEU A 122 30.60 -1.78 0.26
C LEU A 122 32.00 -2.37 0.48
N LYS A 123 32.23 -3.64 0.10
CA LYS A 123 33.44 -4.40 0.40
C LYS A 123 33.75 -4.52 1.89
N LEU A 124 32.70 -4.58 2.72
CA LEU A 124 32.77 -4.75 4.17
C LEU A 124 32.48 -6.19 4.55
N SER A 125 33.27 -6.76 5.45
CA SER A 125 32.91 -8.02 6.10
C SER A 125 31.87 -7.78 7.21
N PRO A 126 31.04 -8.76 7.57
CA PRO A 126 30.11 -8.68 8.69
C PRO A 126 30.78 -8.26 10.01
N ALA A 127 32.03 -8.67 10.25
CA ALA A 127 32.81 -8.27 11.45
C ALA A 127 33.08 -6.76 11.52
N ASN A 128 33.03 -6.07 10.39
CA ASN A 128 33.30 -4.65 10.28
C ASN A 128 32.02 -3.79 10.16
N VAL A 129 30.87 -4.33 10.56
CA VAL A 129 29.55 -3.67 10.44
C VAL A 129 29.52 -2.28 11.10
N ASN A 130 30.30 -2.06 12.14
CA ASN A 130 30.38 -0.77 12.85
C ASN A 130 30.95 0.38 11.98
N VAL A 131 31.63 0.09 10.88
CA VAL A 131 32.07 1.10 9.90
C VAL A 131 30.87 1.86 9.33
N LEU A 132 29.71 1.21 9.23
CA LEU A 132 28.47 1.86 8.74
C LEU A 132 28.05 3.07 9.60
N LYS A 133 28.43 3.12 10.88
CA LYS A 133 28.10 4.24 11.79
C LYS A 133 28.85 5.54 11.41
N THR A 134 29.97 5.43 10.74
CA THR A 134 30.84 6.55 10.36
C THR A 134 30.95 6.73 8.85
N LEU A 135 30.35 5.82 8.08
CA LEU A 135 30.36 5.90 6.61
C LEU A 135 29.59 7.14 6.16
N PRO A 136 30.15 7.96 5.23
CA PRO A 136 29.42 9.07 4.66
C PRO A 136 28.08 8.62 4.05
N MET A 137 27.00 9.34 4.34
CA MET A 137 25.65 9.02 3.87
C MET A 137 25.60 8.81 2.35
N ALA A 138 26.35 9.63 1.59
CA ALA A 138 26.42 9.53 0.13
C ALA A 138 26.98 8.19 -0.36
N ASP A 139 27.91 7.58 0.37
CA ASP A 139 28.51 6.30 -0.01
C ASP A 139 27.55 5.14 0.28
N LEU A 140 26.83 5.17 1.41
CA LEU A 140 25.76 4.22 1.68
C LEU A 140 24.64 4.35 0.63
N ALA A 141 24.25 5.57 0.26
CA ALA A 141 23.20 5.82 -0.73
C ALA A 141 23.53 5.25 -2.12
N LYS A 142 24.80 5.25 -2.53
CA LYS A 142 25.26 4.67 -3.82
C LYS A 142 24.95 3.17 -3.90
N VAL A 143 25.09 2.44 -2.81
CA VAL A 143 24.90 0.98 -2.76
C VAL A 143 23.55 0.56 -2.18
N ALA A 144 22.76 1.50 -1.70
CA ALA A 144 21.48 1.22 -1.04
C ALA A 144 20.46 0.47 -1.91
N ARG A 145 20.71 0.38 -3.22
CA ARG A 145 19.90 -0.39 -4.19
C ARG A 145 20.47 -1.78 -4.50
N ALA A 146 21.62 -2.16 -3.91
CA ALA A 146 22.20 -3.49 -4.11
C ALA A 146 21.23 -4.61 -3.64
N PRO A 147 20.57 -4.51 -2.48
CA PRO A 147 19.45 -5.37 -2.16
C PRO A 147 18.22 -4.95 -2.98
N ARG A 148 17.47 -5.94 -3.43
CA ARG A 148 16.26 -5.70 -4.25
C ARG A 148 15.16 -4.98 -3.48
N TYR A 149 15.09 -5.20 -2.17
CA TYR A 149 14.10 -4.60 -1.27
C TYR A 149 14.63 -4.52 0.16
N LEU A 150 14.30 -3.42 0.83
CA LEU A 150 14.51 -3.22 2.26
C LEU A 150 13.23 -2.61 2.86
N GLY A 151 12.62 -3.32 3.78
CA GLY A 151 11.37 -2.93 4.44
C GLY A 151 11.25 -3.60 5.81
N PRO A 152 10.12 -3.43 6.50
CA PRO A 152 9.92 -3.93 7.85
C PRO A 152 10.23 -5.42 8.00
N VAL A 153 10.90 -5.77 9.07
CA VAL A 153 11.37 -7.12 9.38
C VAL A 153 10.60 -7.69 10.58
N LYS A 154 10.09 -8.91 10.44
CA LYS A 154 9.55 -9.66 11.59
C LYS A 154 10.69 -10.10 12.49
N ASP A 155 11.08 -9.24 13.42
CA ASP A 155 12.22 -9.41 14.30
C ASP A 155 11.88 -10.07 15.65
N GLY A 156 10.60 -10.33 15.91
CA GLY A 156 10.12 -10.86 17.19
C GLY A 156 10.10 -9.84 18.33
N ARG A 157 10.43 -8.58 18.08
CA ARG A 157 10.55 -7.49 19.06
C ARG A 157 9.65 -6.33 18.69
N SER A 158 10.10 -5.46 17.76
CA SER A 158 9.34 -4.30 17.29
C SER A 158 8.17 -4.71 16.38
N VAL A 159 8.37 -5.71 15.54
CA VAL A 159 7.36 -6.38 14.73
C VAL A 159 7.34 -7.88 15.11
N PRO A 160 6.58 -8.26 16.15
CA PRO A 160 6.63 -9.61 16.69
C PRO A 160 5.98 -10.65 15.79
N ASN A 161 4.98 -10.27 15.00
CA ASN A 161 4.21 -11.13 14.11
C ASN A 161 4.08 -10.54 12.72
N ASP A 162 3.67 -11.35 11.75
CA ASP A 162 3.26 -10.85 10.46
C ASP A 162 2.01 -9.96 10.63
N PRO A 163 1.92 -8.81 9.92
CA PRO A 163 0.85 -7.85 10.16
C PRO A 163 -0.56 -8.43 9.95
N PHE A 164 -0.75 -9.22 8.91
CA PHE A 164 -2.06 -9.79 8.57
C PHE A 164 -1.99 -11.30 8.26
N GLU A 165 -0.99 -12.04 8.76
CA GLU A 165 -0.87 -13.49 8.61
C GLU A 165 -0.71 -14.15 9.97
N PRO A 166 -1.47 -15.23 10.33
CA PRO A 166 -2.59 -15.80 9.55
C PRO A 166 -3.92 -15.03 9.71
N HIS A 167 -3.99 -14.06 10.62
CA HIS A 167 -5.18 -13.29 10.99
C HIS A 167 -4.88 -11.79 11.01
N ALA A 168 -5.94 -10.97 10.93
CA ALA A 168 -5.79 -9.55 11.22
C ALA A 168 -5.33 -9.34 12.68
N PRO A 169 -4.51 -8.31 12.97
CA PRO A 169 -3.93 -8.13 14.30
C PRO A 169 -5.01 -7.82 15.35
N ALA A 170 -5.09 -8.65 16.37
CA ALA A 170 -6.00 -8.43 17.52
C ALA A 170 -5.69 -7.13 18.25
N LEU A 171 -4.43 -6.69 18.20
CA LEU A 171 -3.93 -5.48 18.84
C LEU A 171 -4.65 -4.21 18.38
N SER A 172 -5.15 -4.19 17.14
CA SER A 172 -5.86 -3.07 16.51
C SER A 172 -7.27 -3.46 16.02
N ALA A 173 -7.88 -4.45 16.68
CA ALA A 173 -9.23 -4.90 16.34
C ALA A 173 -10.29 -3.80 16.54
N ASP A 174 -10.04 -2.88 17.45
CA ASP A 174 -10.86 -1.71 17.80
C ASP A 174 -10.62 -0.49 16.89
N ILE A 175 -9.69 -0.57 15.92
CA ILE A 175 -9.35 0.55 15.04
C ILE A 175 -10.14 0.42 13.73
N PRO A 176 -11.01 1.39 13.37
CA PRO A 176 -11.71 1.41 12.09
C PRO A 176 -10.73 1.59 10.93
N MET A 177 -11.04 0.95 9.80
CA MET A 177 -10.12 0.89 8.68
C MET A 177 -10.81 1.13 7.34
N ILE A 178 -10.17 1.91 6.48
CA ILE A 178 -10.44 1.95 5.03
C ILE A 178 -9.23 1.36 4.33
N LEU A 179 -9.45 0.52 3.31
CA LEU A 179 -8.36 0.04 2.47
C LEU A 179 -8.81 -0.04 1.02
N GLY A 180 -7.88 0.12 0.10
CA GLY A 180 -8.20 0.07 -1.32
C GLY A 180 -7.00 0.18 -2.23
N ASN A 181 -7.29 0.04 -3.52
CA ASN A 181 -6.31 0.08 -4.60
C ASN A 181 -6.83 0.88 -5.80
N THR A 182 -5.92 1.26 -6.67
CA THR A 182 -6.28 1.73 -8.02
C THR A 182 -6.54 0.54 -8.94
N HIS A 183 -7.37 0.74 -9.97
CA HIS A 183 -7.77 -0.32 -10.90
C HIS A 183 -6.60 -0.83 -11.74
N ASP A 184 -5.68 0.05 -12.14
CA ASP A 184 -4.62 -0.22 -13.12
C ASP A 184 -3.21 -0.06 -12.52
N GLU A 185 -2.99 -0.57 -11.30
CA GLU A 185 -1.74 -0.45 -10.53
C GLU A 185 -0.48 -0.66 -11.37
N THR A 186 -0.46 -1.74 -12.16
CA THR A 186 0.73 -2.18 -12.86
C THR A 186 1.04 -1.39 -14.11
N ARG A 187 0.11 -0.59 -14.66
CA ARG A 187 0.43 0.41 -15.68
C ARG A 187 1.48 1.40 -15.14
N GLY A 188 1.33 1.84 -13.88
CA GLY A 188 2.32 2.67 -13.20
C GLY A 188 3.54 1.89 -12.71
N LEU A 189 3.35 0.72 -12.10
CA LEU A 189 4.42 -0.03 -11.44
C LEU A 189 5.35 -0.80 -12.41
N ILE A 190 4.81 -1.31 -13.51
CA ILE A 190 5.54 -2.12 -14.50
C ILE A 190 5.68 -1.36 -15.81
N GLY A 191 4.59 -0.79 -16.31
CA GLY A 191 4.55 -0.15 -17.63
C GLY A 191 5.47 1.08 -17.75
N ARG A 192 5.79 1.78 -16.65
CA ARG A 192 6.77 2.89 -16.68
C ARG A 192 8.19 2.41 -16.96
N SER A 193 8.56 1.22 -16.50
CA SER A 193 9.90 0.66 -16.70
C SER A 193 10.02 -0.11 -18.02
N ASP A 194 8.90 -0.56 -18.61
CA ASP A 194 8.86 -1.28 -19.88
C ASP A 194 7.69 -0.77 -20.75
N PRO A 195 7.88 0.33 -21.50
CA PRO A 195 6.82 0.89 -22.35
C PRO A 195 6.34 -0.02 -23.49
N THR A 196 7.08 -1.08 -23.84
CA THR A 196 6.68 -2.03 -24.89
C THR A 196 5.42 -2.80 -24.50
N LEU A 197 5.14 -2.92 -23.22
CA LEU A 197 3.96 -3.59 -22.67
C LEU A 197 2.64 -2.91 -23.05
N PHE A 198 2.67 -1.68 -23.54
CA PHE A 198 1.48 -0.98 -24.04
C PHE A 198 1.15 -1.29 -25.51
N ALA A 199 1.93 -2.15 -26.17
CA ALA A 199 1.74 -2.54 -27.57
C ALA A 199 1.88 -4.06 -27.75
N LEU A 200 1.46 -4.85 -26.75
CA LEU A 200 1.51 -6.32 -26.82
C LEU A 200 0.56 -6.85 -27.91
N THR A 201 0.96 -7.96 -28.53
CA THR A 201 0.07 -8.84 -29.28
C THR A 201 -0.46 -9.96 -28.39
N TRP A 202 -1.51 -10.69 -28.83
CA TRP A 202 -2.07 -11.81 -28.08
C TRP A 202 -1.04 -12.91 -27.79
N GLU A 203 -0.18 -13.19 -28.75
CA GLU A 203 0.87 -14.22 -28.64
C GLU A 203 1.93 -13.84 -27.62
N GLN A 204 2.12 -12.55 -27.36
CA GLN A 204 3.13 -12.05 -26.42
C GLN A 204 2.65 -12.04 -24.97
N VAL A 205 1.33 -11.99 -24.70
CA VAL A 205 0.80 -11.82 -23.34
C VAL A 205 1.24 -12.94 -22.40
N PRO A 206 1.16 -14.25 -22.75
CA PRO A 206 1.60 -15.32 -21.86
C PRO A 206 3.07 -15.19 -21.45
N GLY A 207 3.96 -14.88 -22.43
CA GLY A 207 5.38 -14.67 -22.17
C GLY A 207 5.65 -13.43 -21.32
N ALA A 208 4.88 -12.35 -21.49
CA ALA A 208 4.98 -11.16 -20.67
C ALA A 208 4.56 -11.43 -19.21
N LEU A 209 3.48 -12.20 -18.98
CA LEU A 209 3.06 -12.63 -17.64
C LEU A 209 4.17 -13.42 -16.95
N GLU A 210 4.77 -14.41 -17.65
CA GLU A 210 5.89 -15.20 -17.13
C GLU A 210 7.10 -14.35 -16.77
N LYS A 211 7.44 -13.38 -17.62
CA LYS A 211 8.61 -12.51 -17.41
C LYS A 211 8.45 -11.59 -16.21
N HIS A 212 7.26 -11.00 -16.02
CA HIS A 212 7.09 -9.88 -15.09
C HIS A 212 6.50 -10.26 -13.73
N VAL A 213 5.69 -11.32 -13.66
CA VAL A 213 4.95 -11.66 -12.44
C VAL A 213 4.91 -13.16 -12.12
N PRO A 214 5.94 -13.97 -12.43
CA PRO A 214 5.89 -15.42 -12.27
C PRO A 214 5.55 -15.86 -10.84
N GLN A 215 6.10 -15.16 -9.84
CA GLN A 215 5.87 -15.48 -8.43
C GLN A 215 4.44 -15.16 -7.95
N PHE A 216 3.71 -14.28 -8.66
CA PHE A 216 2.35 -13.87 -8.29
C PHE A 216 1.27 -14.68 -9.00
N ILE A 217 1.62 -15.37 -10.08
CA ILE A 217 0.71 -16.25 -10.83
C ILE A 217 0.98 -17.74 -10.57
N GLY A 218 2.10 -18.05 -9.91
CA GLY A 218 2.47 -19.42 -9.52
C GLY A 218 2.45 -20.40 -10.70
N SER A 219 1.81 -21.55 -10.49
CA SER A 219 1.70 -22.62 -11.50
C SER A 219 0.49 -22.47 -12.43
N LEU A 220 -0.30 -21.37 -12.34
CA LEU A 220 -1.42 -21.16 -13.25
C LEU A 220 -0.93 -21.13 -14.69
N ASP A 221 -1.65 -21.81 -15.59
CA ASP A 221 -1.38 -21.75 -17.02
C ASP A 221 -1.58 -20.32 -17.55
N ARG A 222 -0.57 -19.79 -18.25
CA ARG A 222 -0.55 -18.39 -18.71
C ARG A 222 -1.56 -18.16 -19.81
N GLN A 223 -1.76 -19.16 -20.67
CA GLN A 223 -2.79 -19.06 -21.73
C GLN A 223 -4.19 -19.11 -21.13
N MET A 224 -4.42 -19.95 -20.13
CA MET A 224 -5.70 -20.02 -19.43
C MET A 224 -6.03 -18.68 -18.74
N ILE A 225 -5.04 -17.97 -18.18
CA ILE A 225 -5.25 -16.62 -17.65
C ILE A 225 -5.73 -15.70 -18.78
N VAL A 226 -5.03 -15.67 -19.93
CA VAL A 226 -5.39 -14.83 -21.08
C VAL A 226 -6.80 -15.12 -21.57
N ASP A 227 -7.15 -16.39 -21.76
CA ASP A 227 -8.47 -16.81 -22.28
C ASP A 227 -9.60 -16.47 -21.30
N SER A 228 -9.34 -16.57 -19.99
CA SER A 228 -10.28 -16.14 -18.95
C SER A 228 -10.58 -14.65 -19.05
N TYR A 229 -9.54 -13.81 -19.14
CA TYR A 229 -9.72 -12.36 -19.28
C TYR A 229 -10.40 -11.96 -20.57
N ARG A 230 -10.10 -12.61 -21.70
CA ARG A 230 -10.80 -12.39 -22.98
C ARG A 230 -12.27 -12.73 -22.89
N THR A 231 -12.63 -13.75 -22.12
CA THR A 231 -14.02 -14.14 -21.88
C THR A 231 -14.75 -13.12 -21.01
N TRP A 232 -14.10 -12.64 -19.93
CA TRP A 232 -14.73 -11.70 -19.01
C TRP A 232 -14.78 -10.26 -19.53
N TYR A 233 -13.74 -9.87 -20.30
CA TYR A 233 -13.54 -8.52 -20.80
C TYR A 233 -13.25 -8.54 -22.30
N PRO A 234 -14.24 -8.86 -23.16
CA PRO A 234 -14.02 -9.07 -24.60
C PRO A 234 -13.56 -7.82 -25.37
N HIS A 235 -13.68 -6.64 -24.75
CA HIS A 235 -13.23 -5.36 -25.28
C HIS A 235 -11.78 -5.01 -24.91
N TYR A 236 -11.12 -5.79 -24.03
CA TYR A 236 -9.75 -5.52 -23.65
C TYR A 236 -8.77 -5.85 -24.78
N SER A 237 -7.82 -4.95 -24.99
CA SER A 237 -6.63 -5.23 -25.82
C SER A 237 -5.69 -6.23 -25.10
N PRO A 238 -4.72 -6.82 -25.81
CA PRO A 238 -3.69 -7.66 -25.18
C PRO A 238 -2.99 -6.97 -24.01
N SER A 239 -2.65 -5.70 -24.17
CA SER A 239 -2.03 -4.90 -23.09
C SER A 239 -2.96 -4.67 -21.92
N ASP A 240 -4.27 -4.46 -22.15
CA ASP A 240 -5.24 -4.33 -21.06
C ASP A 240 -5.35 -5.63 -20.26
N VAL A 241 -5.39 -6.78 -20.94
CA VAL A 241 -5.37 -8.10 -20.28
C VAL A 241 -4.11 -8.27 -19.44
N PHE A 242 -2.94 -7.96 -19.99
CA PHE A 242 -1.69 -8.02 -19.25
C PHE A 242 -1.72 -7.16 -17.97
N PHE A 243 -2.07 -5.88 -18.08
CA PHE A 243 -2.08 -4.97 -16.94
C PHE A 243 -3.16 -5.30 -15.91
N SER A 244 -4.34 -5.73 -16.34
CA SER A 244 -5.41 -6.13 -15.42
C SER A 244 -5.02 -7.41 -14.66
N ALA A 245 -4.52 -8.44 -15.35
CA ALA A 245 -4.08 -9.69 -14.75
C ALA A 245 -2.93 -9.49 -13.76
N THR A 246 -1.93 -8.68 -14.13
CA THR A 246 -0.80 -8.39 -13.25
C THR A 246 -1.21 -7.53 -12.05
N THR A 247 -2.15 -6.61 -12.22
CA THR A 247 -2.74 -5.85 -11.10
C THR A 247 -3.46 -6.76 -10.13
N ALA A 248 -4.30 -7.66 -10.63
CA ALA A 248 -5.06 -8.60 -9.81
C ALA A 248 -4.13 -9.55 -9.05
N ALA A 249 -3.17 -10.16 -9.72
CA ALA A 249 -2.27 -11.15 -9.12
C ALA A 249 -1.31 -10.54 -8.09
N ARG A 250 -0.73 -9.36 -8.39
CA ARG A 250 0.34 -8.76 -7.61
C ARG A 250 -0.16 -7.78 -6.55
N SER A 251 -1.00 -6.83 -6.92
CA SER A 251 -1.30 -5.67 -6.07
C SER A 251 -2.64 -5.83 -5.35
N TRP A 252 -3.69 -6.16 -6.06
CA TRP A 252 -5.04 -6.19 -5.51
C TRP A 252 -5.28 -7.38 -4.56
N ARG A 253 -4.60 -8.51 -4.76
CA ARG A 253 -4.72 -9.68 -3.86
C ARG A 253 -4.42 -9.36 -2.40
N GLY A 254 -3.42 -8.54 -2.13
CA GLY A 254 -3.10 -8.11 -0.76
C GLY A 254 -4.28 -7.42 -0.10
N GLN A 255 -4.96 -6.52 -0.82
CA GLN A 255 -6.17 -5.85 -0.32
C GLN A 255 -7.29 -6.86 0.01
N VAL A 256 -7.55 -7.82 -0.88
CA VAL A 256 -8.58 -8.84 -0.64
C VAL A 256 -8.28 -9.64 0.61
N ILE A 257 -7.02 -10.09 0.78
CA ILE A 257 -6.60 -10.87 1.95
C ILE A 257 -6.75 -10.02 3.24
N GLU A 258 -6.28 -8.79 3.22
CA GLU A 258 -6.35 -7.89 4.37
C GLU A 258 -7.81 -7.60 4.77
N ALA A 259 -8.67 -7.27 3.79
CA ALA A 259 -10.09 -7.05 4.00
C ALA A 259 -10.81 -8.31 4.53
N ASN A 260 -10.54 -9.47 3.93
CA ASN A 260 -11.13 -10.73 4.37
C ASN A 260 -10.74 -11.08 5.80
N ARG A 261 -9.49 -10.87 6.20
CA ARG A 261 -9.01 -11.13 7.56
C ARG A 261 -9.61 -10.17 8.58
N ARG A 262 -9.82 -8.91 8.21
CA ARG A 262 -10.57 -7.94 9.03
C ARG A 262 -12.03 -8.39 9.20
N ALA A 263 -12.70 -8.76 8.11
CA ALA A 263 -14.09 -9.21 8.15
C ALA A 263 -14.27 -10.57 8.87
N ALA A 264 -13.23 -11.39 8.97
CA ALA A 264 -13.25 -12.67 9.67
C ALA A 264 -12.98 -12.56 11.19
N GLN A 265 -12.69 -11.36 11.70
CA GLN A 265 -12.52 -11.15 13.13
C GLN A 265 -13.85 -11.36 13.88
N PRO A 266 -13.83 -11.68 15.19
CA PRO A 266 -15.04 -11.85 15.97
C PRO A 266 -15.97 -10.63 15.96
N ALA A 267 -17.24 -10.83 16.25
CA ALA A 267 -18.20 -9.73 16.39
C ALA A 267 -17.75 -8.70 17.43
N GLY A 268 -18.04 -7.43 17.17
CA GLY A 268 -17.66 -6.33 18.08
C GLY A 268 -16.33 -5.65 17.74
N VAL A 269 -15.65 -6.07 16.65
CA VAL A 269 -14.48 -5.34 16.13
C VAL A 269 -14.90 -4.08 15.36
N ALA A 270 -13.96 -3.15 15.19
CA ALA A 270 -14.21 -1.93 14.46
C ALA A 270 -14.47 -2.20 12.98
N PRO A 271 -15.34 -1.40 12.34
CA PRO A 271 -15.74 -1.60 10.95
C PRO A 271 -14.59 -1.38 9.95
N THR A 272 -14.71 -2.05 8.82
CA THR A 272 -13.79 -1.94 7.69
C THR A 272 -14.56 -1.58 6.43
N TRP A 273 -14.01 -0.71 5.60
CA TRP A 273 -14.54 -0.34 4.29
C TRP A 273 -13.49 -0.57 3.21
N VAL A 274 -13.95 -0.91 2.02
CA VAL A 274 -13.07 -1.17 0.88
C VAL A 274 -13.41 -0.21 -0.26
N PHE A 275 -12.38 0.39 -0.88
CA PHE A 275 -12.54 1.18 -2.08
C PHE A 275 -11.71 0.66 -3.25
N GLN A 276 -12.10 1.06 -4.46
CA GLN A 276 -11.33 0.96 -5.69
C GLN A 276 -11.41 2.29 -6.44
N LEU A 277 -10.30 2.78 -6.95
CA LEU A 277 -10.28 3.94 -7.84
C LEU A 277 -10.29 3.45 -9.29
N ASP A 278 -11.40 3.71 -10.01
CA ASP A 278 -11.55 3.34 -11.42
C ASP A 278 -11.37 4.53 -12.36
N TRP A 279 -11.50 5.77 -11.86
CA TRP A 279 -11.36 6.95 -12.70
C TRP A 279 -9.98 6.96 -13.39
N PRO A 280 -9.95 6.92 -14.75
CA PRO A 280 -8.70 6.88 -15.49
C PRO A 280 -8.07 8.26 -15.59
N SER A 281 -6.76 8.32 -15.47
CA SER A 281 -5.98 9.53 -15.75
C SER A 281 -6.12 9.93 -17.22
N PRO A 282 -6.32 11.23 -17.53
CA PRO A 282 -6.30 11.73 -18.91
C PRO A 282 -4.88 11.82 -19.50
N GLU A 283 -3.85 11.58 -18.70
CA GLU A 283 -2.45 11.69 -19.12
C GLU A 283 -2.15 10.78 -20.30
N ASP A 284 -1.40 11.31 -21.27
CA ASP A 284 -0.96 10.61 -22.48
C ASP A 284 -2.12 9.91 -23.23
N GLY A 285 -3.27 10.58 -23.32
CA GLY A 285 -4.46 10.06 -23.99
C GLY A 285 -5.17 8.92 -23.26
N GLY A 286 -5.04 8.84 -21.93
CA GLY A 286 -5.67 7.80 -21.11
C GLY A 286 -4.85 6.52 -20.96
N LYS A 287 -3.65 6.47 -21.57
CA LYS A 287 -2.75 5.29 -21.58
C LYS A 287 -2.53 4.67 -20.21
N TRP A 288 -2.49 5.49 -19.17
CA TRP A 288 -2.11 5.05 -17.84
C TRP A 288 -3.29 4.46 -17.02
N GLY A 289 -4.54 4.68 -17.46
CA GLY A 289 -5.71 4.26 -16.69
C GLY A 289 -5.71 4.84 -15.28
N ALA A 290 -6.28 4.11 -14.33
CA ALA A 290 -6.20 4.42 -12.91
C ALA A 290 -4.90 3.83 -12.32
N TYR A 291 -3.76 4.45 -12.63
CA TYR A 291 -2.44 3.93 -12.30
C TYR A 291 -2.09 4.08 -10.81
N HIS A 292 -1.08 3.32 -10.37
CA HIS A 292 -0.55 3.35 -9.00
C HIS A 292 -0.17 4.77 -8.55
N GLY A 293 -0.79 5.25 -7.48
CA GLY A 293 -0.57 6.58 -6.90
C GLY A 293 -1.46 7.69 -7.45
N LEU A 294 -2.37 7.41 -8.41
CA LEU A 294 -3.32 8.40 -8.91
C LEU A 294 -4.29 8.88 -7.81
N ASP A 295 -4.55 8.08 -6.82
CA ASP A 295 -5.39 8.38 -5.65
C ASP A 295 -4.81 9.51 -4.76
N VAL A 296 -3.48 9.69 -4.75
CA VAL A 296 -2.83 10.71 -3.90
C VAL A 296 -3.30 12.14 -4.20
N PRO A 297 -3.18 12.67 -5.43
CA PRO A 297 -3.67 14.01 -5.72
C PRO A 297 -5.19 14.15 -5.54
N LEU A 298 -5.95 13.08 -5.65
CA LEU A 298 -7.41 13.07 -5.47
C LEU A 298 -7.78 13.16 -3.98
N CYS A 299 -7.21 12.32 -3.12
CA CYS A 299 -7.53 12.37 -1.69
C CYS A 299 -7.02 13.65 -1.01
N PHE A 300 -5.91 14.26 -1.50
CA PHE A 300 -5.40 15.53 -1.01
C PHE A 300 -6.08 16.77 -1.66
N ASP A 301 -7.02 16.58 -2.59
CA ASP A 301 -7.66 17.65 -3.36
C ASP A 301 -6.64 18.56 -4.09
N ASN A 302 -5.61 17.94 -4.66
CA ASN A 302 -4.46 18.64 -5.29
C ASN A 302 -4.49 18.59 -6.82
N VAL A 303 -5.60 18.21 -7.43
CA VAL A 303 -5.70 18.01 -8.90
C VAL A 303 -5.45 19.28 -9.71
N ALA A 304 -5.83 20.44 -9.16
CA ALA A 304 -5.65 21.75 -9.82
C ALA A 304 -4.32 22.44 -9.48
N ARG A 305 -3.34 21.73 -8.89
CA ARG A 305 -2.02 22.34 -8.60
C ARG A 305 -1.30 22.74 -9.89
N PRO A 306 -0.44 23.78 -9.87
CA PRO A 306 0.38 24.13 -11.02
C PRO A 306 1.18 22.92 -11.54
N GLY A 307 1.18 22.72 -12.86
CA GLY A 307 1.84 21.58 -13.52
C GLY A 307 1.13 20.24 -13.38
N SER A 308 -0.10 20.20 -12.86
CA SER A 308 -0.90 18.99 -12.83
C SER A 308 -1.30 18.54 -14.24
N ARG A 309 -1.06 17.27 -14.56
CA ARG A 309 -1.43 16.65 -15.84
C ARG A 309 -2.81 16.01 -15.82
N ILE A 310 -3.46 15.99 -14.64
CA ILE A 310 -4.78 15.38 -14.44
C ILE A 310 -5.89 16.42 -14.20
N ALA A 311 -5.60 17.71 -14.31
CA ALA A 311 -6.54 18.79 -14.01
C ALA A 311 -7.69 18.84 -15.03
N THR A 312 -8.80 18.19 -14.70
CA THR A 312 -10.05 18.21 -15.46
C THR A 312 -11.23 18.45 -14.50
N PRO A 313 -12.38 18.94 -14.99
CA PRO A 313 -13.58 19.05 -14.16
C PRO A 313 -14.00 17.73 -13.51
N VAL A 314 -13.88 16.62 -14.22
CA VAL A 314 -14.19 15.27 -13.68
C VAL A 314 -13.21 14.87 -12.59
N ALA A 315 -11.89 15.12 -12.79
CA ALA A 315 -10.89 14.88 -11.76
C ALA A 315 -11.21 15.62 -10.46
N GLN A 316 -11.65 16.89 -10.58
CA GLN A 316 -12.04 17.68 -9.41
C GLN A 316 -13.25 17.10 -8.70
N GLN A 317 -14.26 16.61 -9.44
CA GLN A 317 -15.42 15.94 -8.85
C GLN A 317 -15.03 14.66 -8.07
N VAL A 318 -14.12 13.85 -8.62
CA VAL A 318 -13.59 12.65 -7.94
C VAL A 318 -12.77 13.06 -6.71
N ALA A 319 -11.93 14.08 -6.84
CA ALA A 319 -11.14 14.61 -5.72
C ALA A 319 -12.04 15.18 -4.61
N ASP A 320 -13.13 15.85 -4.96
CA ASP A 320 -14.11 16.36 -3.99
C ASP A 320 -14.72 15.24 -3.16
N ARG A 321 -15.12 14.14 -3.81
CA ARG A 321 -15.67 12.95 -3.12
C ARG A 321 -14.62 12.25 -2.26
N MET A 322 -13.43 11.98 -2.80
CA MET A 322 -12.38 11.29 -2.06
C MET A 322 -11.90 12.12 -0.87
N SER A 323 -11.59 13.40 -1.05
CA SER A 323 -11.14 14.25 0.05
C SER A 323 -12.19 14.44 1.13
N ALA A 324 -13.48 14.59 0.76
CA ALA A 324 -14.59 14.64 1.71
C ALA A 324 -14.71 13.34 2.51
N THR A 325 -14.45 12.20 1.87
CA THR A 325 -14.45 10.88 2.51
C THR A 325 -13.35 10.74 3.55
N TRP A 326 -12.11 11.14 3.22
CA TRP A 326 -10.98 11.12 4.17
C TRP A 326 -11.23 12.03 5.35
N ILE A 327 -11.80 13.23 5.11
CA ILE A 327 -12.19 14.18 6.16
C ILE A 327 -13.30 13.60 7.04
N ALA A 328 -14.37 13.04 6.44
CA ALA A 328 -15.46 12.43 7.18
C ALA A 328 -14.95 11.30 8.08
N PHE A 329 -14.10 10.45 7.54
CA PHE A 329 -13.52 9.34 8.30
C PHE A 329 -12.63 9.83 9.45
N ALA A 330 -11.79 10.84 9.24
CA ALA A 330 -10.98 11.43 10.31
C ALA A 330 -11.83 12.05 11.43
N ARG A 331 -13.03 12.56 11.10
CA ARG A 331 -13.93 13.23 12.05
C ARG A 331 -14.86 12.28 12.80
N THR A 332 -15.30 11.21 12.16
CA THR A 332 -16.41 10.39 12.67
C THR A 332 -16.11 8.91 12.75
N TRP A 333 -14.97 8.47 12.23
CA TRP A 333 -14.61 7.07 12.02
C TRP A 333 -15.60 6.32 11.11
N ASN A 334 -16.33 7.08 10.28
CA ASN A 334 -17.26 6.59 9.27
C ASN A 334 -17.04 7.38 7.98
N PRO A 335 -16.75 6.72 6.84
CA PRO A 335 -16.47 7.41 5.57
C PRO A 335 -17.71 7.99 4.89
N ASN A 336 -18.91 7.58 5.31
CA ASN A 336 -20.14 8.04 4.70
C ASN A 336 -20.33 9.56 4.88
N ASN A 337 -20.71 10.23 3.79
CA ASN A 337 -20.97 11.67 3.74
C ASN A 337 -21.94 11.98 2.61
N ALA A 338 -22.43 13.22 2.55
CA ALA A 338 -23.46 13.62 1.59
C ALA A 338 -23.03 13.56 0.12
N SER A 339 -21.73 13.42 -0.18
CA SER A 339 -21.21 13.34 -1.56
C SER A 339 -21.15 11.92 -2.13
N LEU A 340 -21.46 10.92 -1.30
CA LEU A 340 -21.38 9.49 -1.65
C LEU A 340 -22.76 8.81 -1.62
N PRO A 341 -22.96 7.75 -2.42
CA PRO A 341 -24.02 6.79 -2.12
C PRO A 341 -23.72 6.09 -0.78
N PRO A 342 -24.73 5.51 -0.09
CA PRO A 342 -24.52 4.75 1.14
C PRO A 342 -23.44 3.68 0.95
N TRP A 343 -22.40 3.74 1.77
CA TRP A 343 -21.26 2.83 1.72
C TRP A 343 -21.33 1.86 2.90
N PRO A 344 -21.77 0.61 2.69
CA PRO A 344 -21.83 -0.40 3.74
C PRO A 344 -20.42 -0.84 4.15
N THR A 345 -20.29 -1.33 5.37
CA THR A 345 -19.07 -2.00 5.82
C THR A 345 -18.81 -3.26 4.99
N TYR A 346 -17.54 -3.58 4.82
CA TYR A 346 -17.12 -4.78 4.10
C TYR A 346 -17.42 -6.04 4.91
N ASP A 347 -18.01 -7.03 4.27
CA ASP A 347 -18.21 -8.39 4.77
C ASP A 347 -17.85 -9.45 3.72
N LEU A 348 -17.76 -10.71 4.16
CA LEU A 348 -17.35 -11.81 3.27
C LEU A 348 -18.46 -12.25 2.30
N ALA A 349 -19.71 -11.88 2.54
CA ALA A 349 -20.84 -12.26 1.70
C ALA A 349 -20.98 -11.31 0.50
N THR A 350 -21.02 -10.01 0.76
CA THR A 350 -21.23 -8.99 -0.26
C THR A 350 -19.93 -8.43 -0.84
N ARG A 351 -18.88 -8.35 -0.06
CA ARG A 351 -17.61 -7.71 -0.44
C ARG A 351 -17.81 -6.31 -1.01
N ALA A 352 -18.69 -5.54 -0.36
CA ALA A 352 -19.10 -4.22 -0.81
C ALA A 352 -17.89 -3.30 -0.96
N THR A 353 -17.73 -2.73 -2.14
CA THR A 353 -16.58 -1.87 -2.50
C THR A 353 -17.08 -0.56 -3.08
N MET A 354 -16.64 0.57 -2.52
CA MET A 354 -16.86 1.89 -3.11
C MET A 354 -15.94 2.08 -4.31
N VAL A 355 -16.51 2.20 -5.48
CA VAL A 355 -15.78 2.46 -6.72
C VAL A 355 -15.79 3.97 -6.98
N PHE A 356 -14.65 4.62 -6.79
CA PHE A 356 -14.46 6.03 -7.11
C PHE A 356 -14.19 6.21 -8.60
N ASP A 357 -15.10 6.88 -9.26
CA ASP A 357 -15.09 7.15 -10.69
C ASP A 357 -15.88 8.45 -10.96
N ALA A 358 -16.01 8.86 -12.22
CA ALA A 358 -16.91 9.93 -12.64
C ALA A 358 -18.33 9.71 -12.07
N GLN A 359 -18.80 8.47 -12.08
CA GLN A 359 -20.02 8.01 -11.42
C GLN A 359 -19.67 7.08 -10.26
N THR A 360 -19.39 7.67 -9.11
CA THR A 360 -19.05 6.92 -7.89
C THR A 360 -20.23 6.05 -7.45
N ARG A 361 -19.98 4.75 -7.18
CA ARG A 361 -20.99 3.77 -6.86
C ARG A 361 -20.45 2.68 -5.93
N VAL A 362 -21.34 1.96 -5.25
CA VAL A 362 -21.00 0.72 -4.52
C VAL A 362 -21.21 -0.47 -5.45
N VAL A 363 -20.23 -1.36 -5.48
CA VAL A 363 -20.28 -2.62 -6.24
C VAL A 363 -19.90 -3.77 -5.31
N ASN A 364 -20.65 -4.85 -5.36
CA ASN A 364 -20.34 -6.05 -4.61
C ASN A 364 -19.35 -6.93 -5.39
N ASP A 365 -18.21 -7.28 -4.76
CA ASP A 365 -17.13 -8.12 -5.32
C ASP A 365 -16.74 -7.74 -6.77
N PRO A 366 -16.35 -6.47 -7.04
CA PRO A 366 -16.23 -5.93 -8.40
C PRO A 366 -15.26 -6.71 -9.30
N ARG A 367 -14.31 -7.43 -8.72
CA ARG A 367 -13.31 -8.27 -9.41
C ARG A 367 -13.43 -9.73 -8.99
N GLY A 368 -14.63 -10.22 -8.76
CA GLY A 368 -14.90 -11.55 -8.22
C GLY A 368 -14.34 -12.70 -9.07
N ASN A 369 -14.37 -12.59 -10.41
CA ASN A 369 -13.77 -13.59 -11.30
C ASN A 369 -12.25 -13.64 -11.15
N GLU A 370 -11.60 -12.48 -11.14
CA GLU A 370 -10.16 -12.37 -10.97
C GLU A 370 -9.73 -12.88 -9.59
N ARG A 371 -10.48 -12.53 -8.54
CA ARG A 371 -10.24 -13.03 -7.17
C ARG A 371 -10.25 -14.56 -7.16
N ARG A 372 -11.27 -15.21 -7.73
CA ARG A 372 -11.38 -16.67 -7.79
C ARG A 372 -10.27 -17.32 -8.62
N LEU A 373 -9.85 -16.67 -9.71
CA LEU A 373 -8.77 -17.17 -10.56
C LEU A 373 -7.44 -17.26 -9.77
N PHE A 374 -7.10 -16.24 -9.00
CA PHE A 374 -5.83 -16.19 -8.29
C PHE A 374 -5.88 -16.76 -6.85
N ASP A 375 -7.05 -17.10 -6.33
CA ASP A 375 -7.22 -17.63 -4.97
C ASP A 375 -6.37 -18.87 -4.66
N PRO A 376 -6.22 -19.85 -5.59
CA PRO A 376 -5.39 -21.03 -5.37
C PRO A 376 -3.87 -20.76 -5.32
N VAL A 377 -3.42 -19.61 -5.79
CA VAL A 377 -1.99 -19.28 -5.81
C VAL A 377 -1.53 -18.88 -4.41
N VAL A 378 -0.39 -19.39 -3.96
CA VAL A 378 0.24 -18.96 -2.71
C VAL A 378 0.52 -17.46 -2.78
N TYR A 379 0.11 -16.71 -1.76
CA TYR A 379 0.36 -15.28 -1.74
C TYR A 379 1.84 -14.97 -1.49
N VAL A 380 2.39 -14.10 -2.30
CA VAL A 380 3.73 -13.54 -2.12
C VAL A 380 3.58 -12.04 -1.88
N GLN A 381 4.14 -11.57 -0.76
CA GLN A 381 4.11 -10.13 -0.46
C GLN A 381 4.98 -9.38 -1.48
N PRO A 382 4.43 -8.40 -2.23
CA PRO A 382 5.26 -7.58 -3.11
C PRO A 382 6.33 -6.82 -2.33
N GLY A 383 7.59 -6.98 -2.74
CA GLY A 383 8.70 -6.26 -2.13
C GLY A 383 9.30 -6.90 -0.87
N THR A 384 9.08 -8.20 -0.64
CA THR A 384 9.74 -8.95 0.44
C THR A 384 10.55 -10.10 -0.08
#